data_17365ab19d99609dbf661a3ca2aadc29
#
_entry.id   17365ab19d99609dbf661a3ca2aadc29
#
_cell.length_a   1.000
_cell.length_b   1.000
_cell.length_c   1.000
_cell.angle_alpha   90.00
_cell.angle_beta   90.00
_cell.angle_gamma   90.00
#
_symmetry.space_group_name_H-M   'P 1'
#
loop_
_entity.id
_entity.type
_entity.pdbx_description
1 polymer ?
#
loop_
_entity_poly.entity_id
_entity_poly.type
_entity_poly.pdbx_seq_one_letter_code
_entity_poly.pdbx_strand_id
1 'polypeptide(L)'
;MVCFAFNSAAHAGSTGVEATLESQAMEIAGQVDGRVAEVLSRIDGLGGKLLALRSYLRSGERLTERWSWSQEQIAAYEGSPEQRELQAEIERVREAFARTSPGFELFVNPQVRSLDVQLANWNRNESVAAAAARLLVDAQAHFATAGQGKAVQEGAQALVAFLKSYAPEPVPTVAAPGLSPHGQMRAIDFQVHQDGQIIAGPDSRTIDATWEQGGWAQKLDVAVRQASSKFVGPLVSPREPWHYTYTPVAVASQ
;
A
#
# COMPACT_ATOMS: atom_id res chain seq x y z
N MET A 1 -43.45 -3.84 36.62
CA MET A 1 -42.97 -2.69 35.85
C MET A 1 -41.48 -2.48 36.18
N VAL A 2 -40.60 -3.13 35.43
CA VAL A 2 -39.13 -3.08 35.63
C VAL A 2 -38.56 -2.23 34.50
N CYS A 3 -38.09 -1.04 34.85
CA CYS A 3 -37.43 -0.13 33.89
C CYS A 3 -36.04 -0.71 33.58
N PHE A 4 -35.83 -1.04 32.31
CA PHE A 4 -34.49 -1.25 31.75
C PHE A 4 -33.81 0.12 31.51
N ALA A 5 -32.91 0.47 32.41
CA ALA A 5 -31.94 1.54 32.19
C ALA A 5 -30.60 0.87 31.85
N PHE A 6 -30.39 0.54 30.57
CA PHE A 6 -29.12 0.04 30.09
C PHE A 6 -28.60 0.87 28.93
N ASN A 7 -27.33 1.27 29.05
CA ASN A 7 -26.40 1.58 27.97
C ASN A 7 -26.25 3.04 27.45
N SER A 8 -26.36 4.05 28.27
CA SER A 8 -25.93 5.41 27.84
C SER A 8 -24.45 5.70 28.16
N ALA A 9 -23.87 5.09 29.20
CA ALA A 9 -22.50 5.39 29.64
C ALA A 9 -21.40 4.74 28.78
N ALA A 10 -21.65 3.56 28.22
CA ALA A 10 -20.67 2.86 27.37
C ALA A 10 -20.47 3.57 26.00
N HIS A 11 -21.53 4.14 25.43
CA HIS A 11 -21.47 4.87 24.16
C HIS A 11 -20.75 6.22 24.30
N ALA A 12 -20.92 6.93 25.38
CA ALA A 12 -20.27 8.22 25.63
C ALA A 12 -18.76 8.07 25.90
N GLY A 13 -18.33 6.95 26.51
CA GLY A 13 -16.92 6.66 26.74
C GLY A 13 -16.15 6.32 25.45
N SER A 14 -16.78 5.60 24.53
CA SER A 14 -16.17 5.22 23.23
C SER A 14 -15.93 6.46 22.35
N THR A 15 -16.89 7.37 22.25
CA THR A 15 -16.75 8.60 21.45
C THR A 15 -15.66 9.52 21.97
N GLY A 16 -15.42 9.58 23.28
CA GLY A 16 -14.35 10.38 23.89
C GLY A 16 -12.94 9.81 23.57
N VAL A 17 -12.79 8.50 23.62
CA VAL A 17 -11.51 7.85 23.27
C VAL A 17 -11.19 8.00 21.79
N GLU A 18 -12.17 7.82 20.90
CA GLU A 18 -11.99 8.01 19.46
C GLU A 18 -11.57 9.43 19.10
N ALA A 19 -12.25 10.44 19.64
CA ALA A 19 -11.90 11.86 19.40
C ALA A 19 -10.48 12.16 19.88
N THR A 20 -10.05 11.58 21.00
CA THR A 20 -8.70 11.73 21.52
C THR A 20 -7.68 11.07 20.61
N LEU A 21 -7.93 9.82 20.17
CA LEU A 21 -7.05 9.09 19.27
C LEU A 21 -6.92 9.80 17.91
N GLU A 22 -8.02 10.36 17.38
CA GLU A 22 -7.98 11.10 16.12
C GLU A 22 -7.16 12.38 16.24
N SER A 23 -7.35 13.15 17.31
CA SER A 23 -6.57 14.35 17.58
C SER A 23 -5.08 14.05 17.71
N GLN A 24 -4.71 13.02 18.47
CA GLN A 24 -3.32 12.59 18.63
C GLN A 24 -2.73 12.07 17.32
N ALA A 25 -3.48 11.32 16.53
CA ALA A 25 -3.03 10.81 15.24
C ALA A 25 -2.70 11.96 14.28
N MET A 26 -3.54 13.00 14.23
CA MET A 26 -3.30 14.18 13.38
C MET A 26 -2.12 15.02 13.87
N GLU A 27 -1.95 15.18 15.18
CA GLU A 27 -0.78 15.85 15.77
C GLU A 27 0.52 15.11 15.41
N ILE A 28 0.56 13.81 15.65
CA ILE A 28 1.72 12.96 15.31
C ILE A 28 2.02 13.05 13.81
N ALA A 29 1.01 13.00 12.96
CA ALA A 29 1.16 13.11 11.52
C ALA A 29 1.85 14.40 11.09
N GLY A 30 1.45 15.53 11.68
CA GLY A 30 2.08 16.83 11.43
C GLY A 30 3.55 16.89 11.89
N GLN A 31 3.89 16.19 12.97
CA GLN A 31 5.27 16.09 13.46
C GLN A 31 6.14 15.15 12.60
N VAL A 32 5.56 14.14 11.98
CA VAL A 32 6.27 13.20 11.09
C VAL A 32 6.62 13.86 9.76
N ASP A 33 5.63 14.40 9.06
CA ASP A 33 5.78 15.10 7.77
C ASP A 33 4.44 15.78 7.41
N GLY A 34 4.48 17.01 6.90
CA GLY A 34 3.27 17.72 6.49
C GLY A 34 2.42 16.97 5.45
N ARG A 35 3.07 16.21 4.54
CA ARG A 35 2.41 15.36 3.56
C ARG A 35 1.61 14.21 4.21
N VAL A 36 2.12 13.68 5.34
CA VAL A 36 1.42 12.64 6.12
C VAL A 36 0.12 13.19 6.70
N ALA A 37 0.14 14.41 7.26
CA ALA A 37 -1.06 15.04 7.80
C ALA A 37 -2.12 15.29 6.71
N GLU A 38 -1.69 15.77 5.52
CA GLU A 38 -2.56 15.95 4.37
C GLU A 38 -3.23 14.63 3.94
N VAL A 39 -2.43 13.57 3.77
CA VAL A 39 -2.94 12.25 3.36
C VAL A 39 -3.90 11.68 4.39
N LEU A 40 -3.57 11.76 5.69
CA LEU A 40 -4.45 11.27 6.76
C LEU A 40 -5.79 11.99 6.78
N SER A 41 -5.83 13.29 6.47
CA SER A 41 -7.08 14.04 6.38
C SER A 41 -8.03 13.51 5.29
N ARG A 42 -7.51 12.82 4.28
CA ARG A 42 -8.23 12.27 3.12
C ARG A 42 -8.54 10.76 3.24
N ILE A 43 -8.08 10.12 4.31
CA ILE A 43 -8.38 8.71 4.59
C ILE A 43 -9.70 8.60 5.35
N ASP A 44 -10.55 7.66 4.92
CA ASP A 44 -11.85 7.40 5.53
C ASP A 44 -11.68 6.65 6.87
N GLY A 45 -12.37 7.17 7.89
CA GLY A 45 -12.45 6.55 9.21
C GLY A 45 -11.14 6.53 10.02
N LEU A 46 -11.28 6.56 11.34
CA LEU A 46 -10.14 6.59 12.28
C LEU A 46 -9.23 5.37 12.16
N GLY A 47 -9.81 4.17 12.04
CA GLY A 47 -9.01 2.94 11.90
C GLY A 47 -8.10 2.96 10.66
N GLY A 48 -8.61 3.45 9.52
CA GLY A 48 -7.82 3.63 8.29
C GLY A 48 -6.67 4.61 8.46
N LYS A 49 -6.93 5.74 9.16
CA LYS A 49 -5.92 6.76 9.51
C LYS A 49 -4.83 6.17 10.41
N LEU A 50 -5.20 5.46 11.48
CA LEU A 50 -4.26 4.82 12.39
C LEU A 50 -3.39 3.76 11.69
N LEU A 51 -3.99 2.97 10.79
CA LEU A 51 -3.29 1.94 10.03
C LEU A 51 -2.27 2.54 9.04
N ALA A 52 -2.62 3.65 8.39
CA ALA A 52 -1.71 4.38 7.52
C ALA A 52 -0.58 5.06 8.34
N LEU A 53 -0.93 5.74 9.44
CA LEU A 53 0.04 6.38 10.34
C LEU A 53 1.07 5.37 10.87
N ARG A 54 0.62 4.17 11.25
CA ARG A 54 1.52 3.06 11.60
C ARG A 54 2.57 2.81 10.52
N SER A 55 2.16 2.78 9.26
CA SER A 55 3.06 2.50 8.14
C SER A 55 4.09 3.63 7.95
N TYR A 56 3.68 4.87 8.12
CA TYR A 56 4.58 6.03 8.06
C TYR A 56 5.58 6.03 9.22
N LEU A 57 5.13 5.80 10.45
CA LEU A 57 5.98 5.69 11.63
C LEU A 57 7.03 4.57 11.51
N ARG A 58 6.67 3.45 10.89
CA ARG A 58 7.60 2.33 10.64
C ARG A 58 8.55 2.58 9.48
N SER A 59 8.22 3.47 8.56
CA SER A 59 9.12 3.89 7.48
C SER A 59 10.31 4.70 8.01
N GLY A 60 10.11 5.44 9.12
CA GLY A 60 11.15 6.22 9.77
C GLY A 60 11.89 7.15 8.79
N GLU A 61 13.21 7.17 8.84
CA GLU A 61 14.06 8.01 8.00
C GLU A 61 13.89 7.76 6.49
N ARG A 62 13.45 6.57 6.11
CA ARG A 62 13.20 6.23 4.70
C ARG A 62 11.87 6.75 4.16
N LEU A 63 11.06 7.43 4.97
CA LEU A 63 9.73 7.93 4.55
C LEU A 63 9.83 8.83 3.33
N THR A 64 10.73 9.80 3.35
CA THR A 64 10.90 10.77 2.26
C THR A 64 11.37 10.10 0.97
N GLU A 65 12.33 9.19 1.04
CA GLU A 65 12.82 8.44 -0.11
C GLU A 65 11.72 7.57 -0.76
N ARG A 66 10.86 6.97 0.06
CA ARG A 66 9.78 6.09 -0.37
C ARG A 66 8.53 6.80 -0.82
N TRP A 67 8.45 8.13 -0.58
CA TRP A 67 7.24 8.89 -0.88
C TRP A 67 6.97 8.95 -2.38
N SER A 68 5.74 8.65 -2.77
CA SER A 68 5.29 8.71 -4.16
C SER A 68 5.52 10.09 -4.78
N TRP A 69 5.77 10.11 -6.08
CA TRP A 69 6.04 11.34 -6.81
C TRP A 69 4.87 12.33 -6.76
N SER A 70 5.21 13.62 -6.73
CA SER A 70 4.26 14.71 -6.92
C SER A 70 3.79 14.76 -8.39
N GLN A 71 2.78 15.58 -8.69
CA GLN A 71 2.30 15.77 -10.06
C GLN A 71 3.39 16.35 -10.97
N GLU A 72 4.23 17.26 -10.45
CA GLU A 72 5.36 17.83 -11.17
C GLU A 72 6.42 16.77 -11.49
N GLN A 73 6.69 15.88 -10.53
CA GLN A 73 7.64 14.78 -10.74
C GLN A 73 7.09 13.74 -11.73
N ILE A 74 5.78 13.46 -11.69
CA ILE A 74 5.11 12.60 -12.66
C ILE A 74 5.20 13.21 -14.07
N ALA A 75 4.90 14.50 -14.21
CA ALA A 75 5.01 15.20 -15.48
C ALA A 75 6.45 15.25 -16.01
N ALA A 76 7.44 15.42 -15.12
CA ALA A 76 8.86 15.38 -15.51
C ALA A 76 9.33 13.97 -15.91
N TYR A 77 8.73 12.94 -15.38
CA TYR A 77 9.02 11.55 -15.76
C TYR A 77 8.47 11.19 -17.15
N GLU A 78 7.36 11.80 -17.57
CA GLU A 78 6.76 11.54 -18.87
C GLU A 78 7.71 11.96 -20.01
N GLY A 79 8.03 11.02 -20.89
CA GLY A 79 8.96 11.22 -21.99
C GLY A 79 10.44 11.30 -21.57
N SER A 80 10.77 11.07 -20.29
CA SER A 80 12.14 11.09 -19.79
C SER A 80 12.98 9.91 -20.31
N PRO A 81 14.32 9.97 -20.23
CA PRO A 81 15.19 8.82 -20.52
C PRO A 81 14.85 7.62 -19.62
N GLU A 82 14.54 7.86 -18.35
CA GLU A 82 14.19 6.83 -17.36
C GLU A 82 12.92 6.09 -17.75
N GLN A 83 11.90 6.81 -18.23
CA GLN A 83 10.67 6.17 -18.71
C GLN A 83 10.96 5.30 -19.94
N ARG A 84 11.74 5.83 -20.91
CA ARG A 84 12.10 5.07 -22.11
C ARG A 84 12.92 3.82 -21.77
N GLU A 85 13.80 3.90 -20.79
CA GLU A 85 14.57 2.75 -20.31
C GLU A 85 13.66 1.69 -19.71
N LEU A 86 12.74 2.05 -18.80
CA LEU A 86 11.76 1.12 -18.23
C LEU A 86 10.89 0.47 -19.32
N GLN A 87 10.42 1.26 -20.29
CA GLN A 87 9.61 0.75 -21.41
C GLN A 87 10.41 -0.28 -22.25
N ALA A 88 11.69 -0.01 -22.50
CA ALA A 88 12.56 -0.95 -23.21
C ALA A 88 12.78 -2.25 -22.43
N GLU A 89 12.90 -2.18 -21.08
CA GLU A 89 12.98 -3.38 -20.24
C GLU A 89 11.67 -4.18 -20.27
N ILE A 90 10.52 -3.52 -20.17
CA ILE A 90 9.21 -4.17 -20.27
C ILE A 90 9.05 -4.86 -21.63
N GLU A 91 9.47 -4.20 -22.71
CA GLU A 91 9.35 -4.78 -24.06
C GLU A 91 10.21 -6.03 -24.23
N ARG A 92 11.43 -6.06 -23.68
CA ARG A 92 12.24 -7.28 -23.67
C ARG A 92 11.55 -8.45 -22.95
N VAL A 93 10.87 -8.15 -21.83
CA VAL A 93 10.09 -9.19 -21.12
C VAL A 93 8.91 -9.67 -21.95
N ARG A 94 8.18 -8.76 -22.63
CA ARG A 94 7.08 -9.09 -23.54
C ARG A 94 7.53 -10.01 -24.68
N GLU A 95 8.63 -9.67 -25.32
CA GLU A 95 9.22 -10.50 -26.39
C GLU A 95 9.65 -11.88 -25.88
N ALA A 96 10.26 -11.96 -24.69
CA ALA A 96 10.65 -13.24 -24.10
C ALA A 96 9.42 -14.11 -23.78
N PHE A 97 8.38 -13.51 -23.24
CA PHE A 97 7.12 -14.18 -22.92
C PHE A 97 6.40 -14.67 -24.18
N ALA A 98 6.29 -13.83 -25.22
CA ALA A 98 5.62 -14.18 -26.47
C ALA A 98 6.26 -15.38 -27.19
N ARG A 99 7.60 -15.52 -27.10
CA ARG A 99 8.31 -16.70 -27.67
C ARG A 99 7.90 -18.03 -27.05
N THR A 100 7.52 -18.02 -25.77
CA THR A 100 7.16 -19.24 -25.02
C THR A 100 5.65 -19.41 -24.82
N SER A 101 4.88 -18.39 -25.16
CA SER A 101 3.43 -18.34 -24.95
C SER A 101 2.70 -17.76 -26.18
N PRO A 102 2.79 -18.43 -27.35
CA PRO A 102 2.17 -17.89 -28.57
C PRO A 102 0.66 -17.71 -28.41
N GLY A 103 0.14 -16.58 -28.91
CA GLY A 103 -1.27 -16.20 -28.77
C GLY A 103 -1.63 -15.51 -27.45
N PHE A 104 -0.65 -15.28 -26.56
CA PHE A 104 -0.81 -14.52 -25.33
C PHE A 104 0.14 -13.34 -25.31
N GLU A 105 -0.29 -12.27 -24.64
CA GLU A 105 0.44 -11.01 -24.52
C GLU A 105 0.61 -10.62 -23.07
N LEU A 106 1.73 -9.94 -22.74
CA LEU A 106 1.88 -9.27 -21.46
C LEU A 106 1.42 -7.81 -21.57
N PHE A 107 0.52 -7.43 -20.70
CA PHE A 107 0.12 -6.03 -20.50
C PHE A 107 0.73 -5.49 -19.21
N VAL A 108 1.12 -4.21 -19.26
CA VAL A 108 1.55 -3.43 -18.09
C VAL A 108 0.87 -2.07 -18.19
N ASN A 109 0.27 -1.61 -17.10
CA ASN A 109 -0.19 -0.23 -17.02
C ASN A 109 1.04 0.71 -16.95
N PRO A 110 1.25 1.57 -17.96
CA PRO A 110 2.44 2.43 -18.03
C PRO A 110 2.34 3.68 -17.14
N GLN A 111 1.19 3.90 -16.49
CA GLN A 111 0.94 5.11 -15.72
C GLN A 111 1.51 5.00 -14.31
N VAL A 112 2.12 6.09 -13.82
CA VAL A 112 2.47 6.25 -12.43
C VAL A 112 1.20 6.17 -11.57
N ARG A 113 1.20 5.32 -10.54
CA ARG A 113 0.08 5.25 -9.59
C ARG A 113 0.12 6.46 -8.66
N SER A 114 -0.53 7.54 -9.07
CA SER A 114 -0.56 8.82 -8.34
C SER A 114 -1.09 8.64 -6.90
N LEU A 115 -0.82 9.63 -6.05
CA LEU A 115 -1.30 9.63 -4.66
C LEU A 115 -2.83 9.54 -4.58
N ASP A 116 -3.56 10.20 -5.50
CA ASP A 116 -5.02 10.14 -5.56
C ASP A 116 -5.54 8.73 -5.85
N VAL A 117 -4.89 8.03 -6.78
CA VAL A 117 -5.22 6.63 -7.09
C VAL A 117 -4.93 5.73 -5.87
N GLN A 118 -3.81 5.97 -5.17
CA GLN A 118 -3.47 5.20 -3.97
C GLN A 118 -4.47 5.43 -2.83
N LEU A 119 -4.90 6.68 -2.61
CA LEU A 119 -5.93 7.03 -1.63
C LEU A 119 -7.27 6.36 -1.97
N ALA A 120 -7.69 6.43 -3.23
CA ALA A 120 -8.92 5.80 -3.67
C ALA A 120 -8.87 4.27 -3.51
N ASN A 121 -7.71 3.64 -3.77
CA ASN A 121 -7.52 2.21 -3.55
C ASN A 121 -7.55 1.86 -2.06
N TRP A 122 -6.87 2.63 -1.21
CA TRP A 122 -6.84 2.44 0.24
C TRP A 122 -8.23 2.48 0.85
N ASN A 123 -9.01 3.54 0.55
CA ASN A 123 -10.34 3.75 1.11
C ASN A 123 -11.37 2.68 0.67
N ARG A 124 -11.14 2.00 -0.46
CA ARG A 124 -12.06 0.97 -1.00
C ARG A 124 -11.60 -0.47 -0.78
N ASN A 125 -10.37 -0.68 -0.27
CA ASN A 125 -9.81 -2.02 -0.16
C ASN A 125 -10.36 -2.77 1.06
N GLU A 126 -10.94 -3.94 0.84
CA GLU A 126 -11.56 -4.77 1.89
C GLU A 126 -10.56 -5.24 2.95
N SER A 127 -9.31 -5.56 2.56
CA SER A 127 -8.29 -5.98 3.52
C SER A 127 -7.84 -4.81 4.42
N VAL A 128 -7.81 -3.59 3.88
CA VAL A 128 -7.58 -2.36 4.66
C VAL A 128 -8.73 -2.13 5.63
N ALA A 129 -9.98 -2.22 5.17
CA ALA A 129 -11.14 -2.04 6.02
C ALA A 129 -11.17 -3.04 7.20
N ALA A 130 -10.87 -4.31 6.93
CA ALA A 130 -10.82 -5.35 7.97
C ALA A 130 -9.69 -5.10 8.98
N ALA A 131 -8.46 -4.80 8.51
CA ALA A 131 -7.32 -4.50 9.36
C ALA A 131 -7.54 -3.21 10.19
N ALA A 132 -8.12 -2.19 9.58
CA ALA A 132 -8.46 -0.91 10.22
C ALA A 132 -9.50 -1.07 11.33
N ALA A 133 -10.55 -1.85 11.09
CA ALA A 133 -11.58 -2.14 12.10
C ALA A 133 -10.96 -2.86 13.32
N ARG A 134 -10.12 -3.86 13.08
CA ARG A 134 -9.44 -4.59 14.15
C ARG A 134 -8.49 -3.69 14.94
N LEU A 135 -7.63 -2.92 14.25
CA LEU A 135 -6.72 -1.98 14.89
C LEU A 135 -7.46 -0.97 15.76
N LEU A 136 -8.60 -0.44 15.29
CA LEU A 136 -9.39 0.52 16.05
C LEU A 136 -9.92 -0.07 17.35
N VAL A 137 -10.48 -1.29 17.30
CA VAL A 137 -10.96 -2.00 18.49
C VAL A 137 -9.83 -2.22 19.50
N ASP A 138 -8.67 -2.70 19.02
CA ASP A 138 -7.51 -2.98 19.88
C ASP A 138 -6.94 -1.68 20.48
N ALA A 139 -6.90 -0.58 19.71
CA ALA A 139 -6.49 0.74 20.21
C ALA A 139 -7.47 1.27 21.27
N GLN A 140 -8.78 1.21 21.02
CA GLN A 140 -9.78 1.62 21.99
C GLN A 140 -9.67 0.84 23.32
N ALA A 141 -9.52 -0.47 23.25
CA ALA A 141 -9.34 -1.31 24.44
C ALA A 141 -8.05 -0.95 25.19
N HIS A 142 -6.95 -0.73 24.48
CA HIS A 142 -5.66 -0.36 25.07
C HIS A 142 -5.74 1.01 25.79
N PHE A 143 -6.33 2.01 25.16
CA PHE A 143 -6.36 3.39 25.68
C PHE A 143 -7.51 3.65 26.66
N ALA A 144 -8.60 2.88 26.62
CA ALA A 144 -9.67 2.95 27.64
C ALA A 144 -9.15 2.59 29.05
N THR A 145 -8.23 1.65 29.14
CA THR A 145 -7.63 1.21 30.42
C THR A 145 -6.47 2.08 30.90
N ALA A 146 -5.78 2.79 29.97
CA ALA A 146 -4.61 3.61 30.28
C ALA A 146 -4.94 5.07 30.63
N GLY A 147 -6.15 5.51 30.43
CA GLY A 147 -6.44 6.89 30.12
C GLY A 147 -7.28 7.72 31.07
N GLN A 148 -7.15 7.64 32.39
CA GLN A 148 -7.65 8.76 33.23
C GLN A 148 -6.46 9.46 33.93
N GLY A 149 -5.98 10.56 33.32
CA GLY A 149 -5.07 11.48 33.99
C GLY A 149 -3.68 11.69 33.41
N LYS A 150 -3.37 11.18 32.21
CA LYS A 150 -2.07 11.43 31.56
C LYS A 150 -2.08 12.71 30.72
N ALA A 151 -0.96 13.44 30.70
CA ALA A 151 -0.79 14.60 29.84
C ALA A 151 -0.93 14.23 28.36
N VAL A 152 -1.43 15.13 27.51
CA VAL A 152 -1.65 14.93 26.06
C VAL A 152 -0.38 14.39 25.37
N GLN A 153 0.78 14.90 25.75
CA GLN A 153 2.07 14.49 25.20
C GLN A 153 2.47 13.05 25.56
N GLU A 154 2.16 12.57 26.75
CA GLU A 154 2.35 11.17 27.15
C GLU A 154 1.42 10.24 26.36
N GLY A 155 0.21 10.70 26.06
CA GLY A 155 -0.75 9.99 25.23
C GLY A 155 -0.26 9.81 23.79
N ALA A 156 0.29 10.87 23.17
CA ALA A 156 0.84 10.80 21.82
C ALA A 156 2.04 9.84 21.71
N GLN A 157 2.97 9.87 22.69
CA GLN A 157 4.09 8.93 22.74
C GLN A 157 3.63 7.47 22.92
N ALA A 158 2.62 7.25 23.77
CA ALA A 158 2.02 5.93 23.95
C ALA A 158 1.37 5.43 22.65
N LEU A 159 0.68 6.30 21.91
CA LEU A 159 0.08 5.94 20.61
C LEU A 159 1.16 5.60 19.58
N VAL A 160 2.25 6.36 19.51
CA VAL A 160 3.39 6.04 18.62
C VAL A 160 3.97 4.67 18.96
N ALA A 161 4.20 4.37 20.24
CA ALA A 161 4.73 3.07 20.67
C ALA A 161 3.77 1.93 20.32
N PHE A 162 2.48 2.09 20.60
CA PHE A 162 1.44 1.13 20.27
C PHE A 162 1.41 0.86 18.76
N LEU A 163 1.33 1.90 17.92
CA LEU A 163 1.26 1.76 16.47
C LEU A 163 2.53 1.10 15.89
N LYS A 164 3.72 1.46 16.37
CA LYS A 164 4.97 0.84 15.89
C LYS A 164 5.06 -0.64 16.18
N SER A 165 4.54 -1.10 17.33
CA SER A 165 4.54 -2.50 17.73
C SER A 165 3.39 -3.31 17.14
N TYR A 166 2.30 -2.67 16.73
CA TYR A 166 1.09 -3.34 16.25
C TYR A 166 1.37 -4.15 14.98
N ALA A 167 0.92 -5.41 14.94
CA ALA A 167 0.94 -6.26 13.76
C ALA A 167 -0.50 -6.40 13.24
N PRO A 168 -0.85 -5.79 12.08
CA PRO A 168 -2.21 -5.89 11.57
C PRO A 168 -2.52 -7.30 11.11
N GLU A 169 -3.73 -7.76 11.44
CA GLU A 169 -4.27 -9.04 11.01
C GLU A 169 -5.77 -8.84 10.68
N PRO A 170 -6.19 -9.03 9.41
CA PRO A 170 -5.36 -9.43 8.28
C PRO A 170 -4.32 -8.37 7.86
N VAL A 171 -3.27 -8.80 7.17
CA VAL A 171 -2.29 -7.87 6.59
C VAL A 171 -2.94 -7.17 5.38
N PRO A 172 -2.91 -5.82 5.28
CA PRO A 172 -3.38 -5.11 4.11
C PRO A 172 -2.64 -5.55 2.83
N THR A 173 -3.40 -5.77 1.76
CA THR A 173 -2.86 -6.15 0.44
C THR A 173 -2.40 -4.95 -0.39
N VAL A 174 -2.59 -3.72 0.11
CA VAL A 174 -2.12 -2.49 -0.53
C VAL A 174 -1.27 -1.69 0.45
N ALA A 175 -0.26 -1.01 -0.07
CA ALA A 175 0.58 -0.11 0.72
C ALA A 175 -0.21 1.12 1.18
N ALA A 176 0.18 1.72 2.33
CA ALA A 176 -0.36 3.00 2.74
C ALA A 176 -0.13 4.07 1.65
N PRO A 177 -1.10 4.99 1.43
CA PRO A 177 -0.99 6.00 0.38
C PRO A 177 0.31 6.80 0.52
N GLY A 178 0.99 7.03 -0.58
CA GLY A 178 2.32 7.65 -0.60
C GLY A 178 3.48 6.66 -0.47
N LEU A 179 3.27 5.42 -0.02
CA LEU A 179 4.34 4.41 0.15
C LEU A 179 4.34 3.31 -0.91
N SER A 180 3.43 3.36 -1.87
CA SER A 180 3.42 2.38 -2.96
C SER A 180 4.59 2.59 -3.91
N PRO A 181 5.43 1.58 -4.17
CA PRO A 181 6.55 1.71 -5.12
C PRO A 181 6.08 1.99 -6.55
N HIS A 182 4.83 1.68 -6.90
CA HIS A 182 4.21 2.09 -8.17
C HIS A 182 4.07 3.60 -8.31
N GLY A 183 4.07 4.35 -7.21
CA GLY A 183 4.05 5.82 -7.22
C GLY A 183 5.38 6.46 -7.63
N GLN A 184 6.42 5.65 -7.83
CA GLN A 184 7.73 6.04 -8.34
C GLN A 184 8.19 5.16 -9.52
N MET A 185 7.27 4.40 -10.13
CA MET A 185 7.58 3.41 -11.17
C MET A 185 8.68 2.41 -10.77
N ARG A 186 8.83 2.15 -9.47
CA ARG A 186 9.75 1.16 -8.90
C ARG A 186 9.11 -0.21 -8.68
N ALA A 187 7.87 -0.38 -9.12
CA ALA A 187 7.20 -1.66 -9.18
C ALA A 187 6.30 -1.73 -10.41
N ILE A 188 6.23 -2.91 -11.01
CA ILE A 188 5.46 -3.20 -12.21
C ILE A 188 4.57 -4.41 -11.94
N ASP A 189 3.30 -4.29 -12.31
CA ASP A 189 2.34 -5.39 -12.30
C ASP A 189 2.11 -5.86 -13.75
N PHE A 190 2.57 -7.08 -14.07
CA PHE A 190 2.33 -7.71 -15.35
C PHE A 190 0.97 -8.41 -15.36
N GLN A 191 0.27 -8.36 -16.48
CA GLN A 191 -0.98 -9.09 -16.71
C GLN A 191 -0.84 -9.95 -17.97
N VAL A 192 -1.45 -11.13 -17.98
CA VAL A 192 -1.53 -11.97 -19.17
C VAL A 192 -2.85 -11.71 -19.86
N HIS A 193 -2.79 -11.38 -21.14
CA HIS A 193 -3.94 -11.11 -21.99
C HIS A 193 -3.99 -12.12 -23.15
N GLN A 194 -5.20 -12.40 -23.64
CA GLN A 194 -5.46 -13.11 -24.88
C GLN A 194 -6.64 -12.42 -25.57
N ASP A 195 -6.50 -12.08 -26.82
CA ASP A 195 -7.54 -11.42 -27.63
C ASP A 195 -8.16 -10.21 -26.92
N GLY A 196 -7.32 -9.41 -26.23
CA GLY A 196 -7.74 -8.23 -25.46
C GLY A 196 -8.42 -8.52 -24.13
N GLN A 197 -8.56 -9.78 -23.73
CA GLN A 197 -9.14 -10.19 -22.46
C GLN A 197 -8.06 -10.49 -21.42
N ILE A 198 -8.30 -10.12 -20.16
CA ILE A 198 -7.41 -10.46 -19.04
C ILE A 198 -7.59 -11.93 -18.70
N ILE A 199 -6.52 -12.72 -18.86
CA ILE A 199 -6.46 -14.15 -18.50
C ILE A 199 -5.91 -14.30 -17.07
N ALA A 200 -4.88 -13.54 -16.72
CA ALA A 200 -4.34 -13.49 -15.36
C ALA A 200 -3.98 -12.04 -15.02
N GLY A 201 -4.68 -11.47 -14.05
CA GLY A 201 -4.56 -10.08 -13.61
C GLY A 201 -4.12 -9.95 -12.14
N PRO A 202 -3.97 -8.71 -11.64
CA PRO A 202 -3.51 -8.43 -10.28
C PRO A 202 -4.67 -8.53 -9.27
N ASP A 203 -5.30 -9.69 -9.17
CA ASP A 203 -6.35 -10.00 -8.19
C ASP A 203 -5.90 -11.15 -7.28
N SER A 204 -5.56 -10.82 -6.03
CA SER A 204 -5.08 -11.79 -5.03
C SER A 204 -6.08 -12.90 -4.71
N ARG A 205 -7.38 -12.69 -4.97
CA ARG A 205 -8.44 -13.69 -4.75
C ARG A 205 -8.42 -14.81 -5.80
N THR A 206 -7.81 -14.57 -6.94
CA THR A 206 -7.82 -15.48 -8.09
C THR A 206 -6.46 -16.09 -8.40
N ILE A 207 -5.43 -15.87 -7.57
CA ILE A 207 -4.06 -16.34 -7.83
C ILE A 207 -4.01 -17.81 -8.20
N ASP A 208 -4.62 -18.67 -7.38
CA ASP A 208 -4.55 -20.11 -7.59
C ASP A 208 -5.27 -20.54 -8.88
N ALA A 209 -6.42 -19.95 -9.17
CA ALA A 209 -7.23 -20.30 -10.34
C ALA A 209 -6.65 -19.75 -11.66
N THR A 210 -6.05 -18.56 -11.64
CA THR A 210 -5.57 -17.91 -12.85
C THR A 210 -4.06 -18.10 -13.04
N TRP A 211 -3.26 -17.69 -12.07
CA TRP A 211 -1.80 -17.67 -12.20
C TRP A 211 -1.15 -19.05 -12.05
N GLU A 212 -1.58 -19.82 -11.04
CA GLU A 212 -0.94 -21.13 -10.76
C GLU A 212 -1.47 -22.22 -11.67
N GLN A 213 -2.78 -22.43 -11.74
CA GLN A 213 -3.37 -23.47 -12.58
C GLN A 213 -3.13 -23.22 -14.07
N GLY A 214 -3.08 -21.95 -14.50
CA GLY A 214 -2.71 -21.57 -15.86
C GLY A 214 -1.21 -21.67 -16.17
N GLY A 215 -0.38 -21.87 -15.13
CA GLY A 215 1.08 -21.92 -15.26
C GLY A 215 1.70 -20.55 -15.60
N TRP A 216 0.93 -19.47 -15.48
CA TRP A 216 1.37 -18.13 -15.88
C TRP A 216 2.42 -17.55 -14.96
N ALA A 217 2.36 -17.86 -13.66
CA ALA A 217 3.36 -17.44 -12.69
C ALA A 217 4.76 -17.90 -13.09
N GLN A 218 4.91 -19.19 -13.44
CA GLN A 218 6.18 -19.75 -13.89
C GLN A 218 6.62 -19.18 -15.23
N LYS A 219 5.70 -19.06 -16.21
CA LYS A 219 6.03 -18.52 -17.55
C LYS A 219 6.50 -17.08 -17.47
N LEU A 220 5.86 -16.25 -16.64
CA LEU A 220 6.26 -14.86 -16.41
C LEU A 220 7.64 -14.80 -15.73
N ASP A 221 7.87 -15.56 -14.67
CA ASP A 221 9.16 -15.57 -13.95
C ASP A 221 10.31 -15.96 -14.88
N VAL A 222 10.13 -16.99 -15.73
CA VAL A 222 11.11 -17.39 -16.73
C VAL A 222 11.36 -16.25 -17.74
N ALA A 223 10.32 -15.62 -18.26
CA ALA A 223 10.45 -14.53 -19.22
C ALA A 223 11.20 -13.34 -18.63
N VAL A 224 10.87 -12.95 -17.39
CA VAL A 224 11.53 -11.84 -16.69
C VAL A 224 13.02 -12.14 -16.49
N ARG A 225 13.37 -13.31 -15.94
CA ARG A 225 14.76 -13.69 -15.68
C ARG A 225 15.61 -13.79 -16.95
N GLN A 226 15.02 -14.20 -18.08
CA GLN A 226 15.71 -14.27 -19.36
C GLN A 226 15.93 -12.89 -19.98
N ALA A 227 15.01 -11.97 -19.76
CA ALA A 227 14.97 -10.70 -20.47
C ALA A 227 15.68 -9.55 -19.75
N SER A 228 15.65 -9.53 -18.40
CA SER A 228 16.12 -8.37 -17.65
C SER A 228 16.63 -8.74 -16.26
N SER A 229 17.79 -8.20 -15.88
CA SER A 229 18.30 -8.26 -14.50
C SER A 229 17.80 -7.11 -13.61
N LYS A 230 17.00 -6.17 -14.18
CA LYS A 230 16.50 -4.99 -13.46
C LYS A 230 15.17 -5.24 -12.75
N PHE A 231 14.48 -6.34 -13.07
CA PHE A 231 13.28 -6.75 -12.37
C PHE A 231 13.61 -7.81 -11.32
N VAL A 232 13.18 -7.57 -10.10
CA VAL A 232 13.32 -8.47 -8.95
C VAL A 232 11.94 -8.88 -8.48
N GLY A 233 11.67 -10.16 -8.47
CA GLY A 233 10.38 -10.72 -8.10
C GLY A 233 10.27 -12.20 -8.43
N PRO A 234 9.05 -12.74 -8.41
CA PRO A 234 7.81 -12.08 -8.00
C PRO A 234 7.76 -11.77 -6.50
N LEU A 235 6.83 -10.88 -6.08
CA LEU A 235 6.63 -10.58 -4.67
C LEU A 235 6.06 -11.81 -3.93
N VAL A 236 6.74 -12.22 -2.85
CA VAL A 236 6.38 -13.44 -2.12
C VAL A 236 5.51 -13.18 -0.88
N SER A 237 5.56 -11.98 -0.32
CA SER A 237 4.76 -11.62 0.87
C SER A 237 4.35 -10.14 0.82
N PRO A 238 3.05 -9.85 0.55
CA PRO A 238 2.02 -10.79 0.13
C PRO A 238 2.39 -11.53 -1.17
N ARG A 239 1.78 -12.71 -1.43
CA ARG A 239 2.05 -13.45 -2.67
C ARG A 239 1.39 -12.74 -3.86
N GLU A 240 2.20 -12.22 -4.77
CA GLU A 240 1.76 -11.50 -5.96
C GLU A 240 2.62 -11.91 -7.16
N PRO A 241 2.24 -12.97 -7.92
CA PRO A 241 3.04 -13.51 -9.02
C PRO A 241 3.24 -12.54 -10.19
N TRP A 242 2.43 -11.50 -10.27
CA TRP A 242 2.51 -10.43 -11.27
C TRP A 242 3.45 -9.29 -10.91
N HIS A 243 3.80 -9.14 -9.61
CA HIS A 243 4.46 -7.96 -9.06
C HIS A 243 5.99 -8.10 -9.03
N TYR A 244 6.66 -7.20 -9.74
CA TYR A 244 8.12 -7.12 -9.80
C TYR A 244 8.62 -5.73 -9.43
N THR A 245 9.64 -5.69 -8.57
CA THR A 245 10.35 -4.44 -8.26
C THR A 245 11.30 -4.10 -9.41
N TYR A 246 11.24 -2.87 -9.90
CA TYR A 246 12.16 -2.34 -10.90
C TYR A 246 13.29 -1.57 -10.22
N THR A 247 14.53 -1.93 -10.53
CA THR A 247 15.74 -1.25 -10.06
C THR A 247 16.52 -0.74 -11.26
N PRO A 248 16.40 0.56 -11.61
CA PRO A 248 17.22 1.15 -12.67
C PRO A 248 18.69 1.04 -12.26
N VAL A 249 19.57 0.75 -13.21
CA VAL A 249 21.02 0.82 -12.96
C VAL A 249 21.34 2.27 -12.67
N ALA A 250 21.99 2.56 -11.55
CA ALA A 250 22.49 3.89 -11.27
C ALA A 250 23.41 4.29 -12.44
N VAL A 251 23.04 5.35 -13.16
CA VAL A 251 23.95 5.98 -14.12
C VAL A 251 25.11 6.47 -13.29
N ALA A 252 26.28 5.84 -13.45
CA ALA A 252 27.50 6.33 -12.82
C ALA A 252 27.67 7.79 -13.26
N SER A 253 27.61 8.70 -12.31
CA SER A 253 27.86 10.13 -12.54
C SER A 253 29.27 10.25 -13.12
N GLN A 254 29.37 10.63 -14.40
CA GLN A 254 30.63 10.97 -15.03
C GLN A 254 31.12 12.33 -14.54
#